data_bca30ab5817186c69e756ca8bd684cb5
#
_entry.id   bca30ab5817186c69e756ca8bd684cb5
#
_cell.length_a   1.000
_cell.length_b   1.000
_cell.length_c   1.000
_cell.angle_alpha   90.00
_cell.angle_beta   90.00
_cell.angle_gamma   90.00
#
_symmetry.space_group_name_H-M   'P 1'
#
loop_
_entity.id
_entity.type
_entity.pdbx_description
1 polymer ?
#
loop_
_entity_poly.entity_id
_entity_poly.type
_entity_poly.pdbx_seq_one_letter_code
_entity_poly.pdbx_strand_id
1 'polypeptide(L)'
;KPHIPVTHPQFRTNSPSEKPDTFSAIARREVLVHHPYESFATSVQAFVEQAATDPDVLAIKQTLYRTSGDSPIVASLIKAAEAGKQVLALVEVKARFDEAANITWARKLEQAGVHVVYGLVGLKTHCKLVQVIRDESGKLKHYCHIGTGNYNPKTSRIYEDFGLFTSSPEVGRDVTKLFNVLSGYAIETDYDRLLVAPLQLRAGLLERIEREAEHARAGRPSGIKLKANSMVDESIIDALYLASQAGVPIEVWVRGLSESIQVRSVLGRYLEHSRIYAFENDGEQEVFIGSADLMHRNLDRRIEVLVQLSEREHLARVNRFFEF
;
A
#
# COMPACT_ATOMS: atom_id res chain seq x y z
N LYS A 1 -24.65 -16.38 1.86
CA LYS A 1 -23.84 -16.99 0.77
C LYS A 1 -22.43 -16.42 0.83
N PRO A 2 -21.37 -17.17 0.53
CA PRO A 2 -20.02 -16.61 0.43
C PRO A 2 -19.98 -15.55 -0.67
N HIS A 3 -19.29 -14.43 -0.42
CA HIS A 3 -19.03 -13.45 -1.46
C HIS A 3 -18.00 -14.03 -2.44
N ILE A 4 -18.29 -13.92 -3.73
CA ILE A 4 -17.37 -14.30 -4.81
C ILE A 4 -16.72 -13.00 -5.30
N PRO A 5 -15.39 -12.82 -5.12
CA PRO A 5 -14.68 -11.64 -5.61
C PRO A 5 -14.81 -11.50 -7.13
N VAL A 6 -15.07 -10.28 -7.60
CA VAL A 6 -15.19 -10.00 -9.03
C VAL A 6 -13.87 -9.48 -9.60
N THR A 7 -13.63 -9.68 -10.89
CA THR A 7 -12.50 -9.05 -11.57
C THR A 7 -12.77 -7.55 -11.72
N HIS A 8 -11.79 -6.71 -11.35
CA HIS A 8 -11.89 -5.26 -11.54
C HIS A 8 -12.15 -4.92 -13.02
N PRO A 9 -13.06 -3.97 -13.33
CA PRO A 9 -13.45 -3.68 -14.73
C PRO A 9 -12.29 -3.45 -15.68
N GLN A 10 -11.23 -2.74 -15.26
CA GLN A 10 -10.05 -2.46 -16.08
C GLN A 10 -9.15 -3.67 -16.35
N PHE A 11 -9.30 -4.76 -15.59
CA PHE A 11 -8.58 -6.04 -15.78
C PHE A 11 -9.44 -7.12 -16.41
N ARG A 12 -10.68 -6.80 -16.83
CA ARG A 12 -11.53 -7.76 -17.53
C ARG A 12 -10.98 -8.03 -18.95
N THR A 13 -11.09 -9.29 -19.33
CA THR A 13 -10.75 -9.77 -20.69
C THR A 13 -12.03 -10.04 -21.47
N ASN A 14 -11.93 -10.10 -22.78
CA ASN A 14 -13.06 -10.40 -23.66
C ASN A 14 -13.45 -11.90 -23.61
N SER A 15 -12.53 -12.75 -23.16
CA SER A 15 -12.75 -14.20 -23.03
C SER A 15 -12.28 -14.70 -21.66
N PRO A 16 -12.99 -15.66 -21.01
CA PRO A 16 -12.56 -16.27 -19.76
C PRO A 16 -11.21 -17.02 -19.84
N SER A 17 -10.78 -17.41 -21.03
CA SER A 17 -9.49 -18.08 -21.27
C SER A 17 -8.33 -17.11 -21.45
N GLU A 18 -8.61 -15.82 -21.64
CA GLU A 18 -7.62 -14.80 -21.86
C GLU A 18 -7.11 -14.26 -20.52
N LYS A 19 -5.78 -14.11 -20.39
CA LYS A 19 -5.20 -13.47 -19.20
C LYS A 19 -5.29 -11.95 -19.31
N PRO A 20 -5.56 -11.22 -18.20
CA PRO A 20 -5.60 -9.77 -18.24
C PRO A 20 -4.23 -9.19 -18.60
N ASP A 21 -4.23 -8.22 -19.50
CA ASP A 21 -3.05 -7.38 -19.74
C ASP A 21 -3.03 -6.22 -18.73
N THR A 22 -2.40 -6.49 -17.61
CA THR A 22 -2.35 -5.54 -16.49
C THR A 22 -1.49 -4.33 -16.80
N PHE A 23 -0.39 -4.49 -17.56
CA PHE A 23 0.48 -3.38 -17.94
C PHE A 23 -0.24 -2.38 -18.83
N SER A 24 -0.92 -2.85 -19.90
CA SER A 24 -1.71 -1.97 -20.77
C SER A 24 -2.85 -1.28 -20.00
N ALA A 25 -3.49 -1.94 -19.05
CA ALA A 25 -4.54 -1.33 -18.23
C ALA A 25 -3.96 -0.22 -17.34
N ILE A 26 -2.86 -0.48 -16.62
CA ILE A 26 -2.20 0.47 -15.73
C ILE A 26 -1.57 1.63 -16.51
N ALA A 27 -1.03 1.37 -17.70
CA ALA A 27 -0.44 2.40 -18.55
C ALA A 27 -1.48 3.43 -19.04
N ARG A 28 -2.73 3.00 -19.24
CA ARG A 28 -3.83 3.91 -19.64
C ARG A 28 -4.32 4.76 -18.47
N ARG A 29 -4.36 4.19 -17.28
CA ARG A 29 -4.92 4.82 -16.09
C ARG A 29 -4.55 4.05 -14.83
N GLU A 30 -4.36 4.74 -13.71
CA GLU A 30 -4.22 4.11 -12.40
C GLU A 30 -5.43 3.22 -12.08
N VAL A 31 -5.21 2.12 -11.34
CA VAL A 31 -6.26 1.18 -10.96
C VAL A 31 -6.27 1.03 -9.46
N LEU A 32 -7.37 1.38 -8.81
CA LEU A 32 -7.59 1.18 -7.38
C LEU A 32 -8.47 -0.06 -7.16
N VAL A 33 -7.91 -1.12 -6.62
CA VAL A 33 -8.65 -2.34 -6.25
C VAL A 33 -9.06 -2.33 -4.79
N HIS A 34 -10.21 -2.92 -4.48
CA HIS A 34 -10.77 -3.04 -3.14
C HIS A 34 -11.05 -4.50 -2.81
N HIS A 35 -10.13 -5.12 -2.06
CA HIS A 35 -10.32 -6.50 -1.57
C HIS A 35 -11.24 -6.52 -0.35
N PRO A 36 -12.00 -7.59 -0.12
CA PRO A 36 -12.15 -8.81 -0.91
C PRO A 36 -13.20 -8.71 -2.02
N TYR A 37 -13.78 -7.53 -2.24
CA TYR A 37 -14.84 -7.34 -3.25
C TYR A 37 -14.32 -7.55 -4.66
N GLU A 38 -13.11 -7.08 -4.93
CA GLU A 38 -12.37 -7.35 -6.16
C GLU A 38 -11.28 -8.40 -5.93
N SER A 39 -11.09 -9.23 -6.92
CA SER A 39 -10.27 -10.43 -6.82
C SER A 39 -8.78 -10.12 -6.77
N PHE A 40 -8.11 -10.57 -5.72
CA PHE A 40 -6.65 -10.58 -5.61
C PHE A 40 -6.00 -11.42 -6.72
N ALA A 41 -6.63 -12.54 -7.10
CA ALA A 41 -6.09 -13.44 -8.11
C ALA A 41 -6.06 -12.80 -9.51
N THR A 42 -7.10 -12.03 -9.88
CA THR A 42 -7.19 -11.38 -11.19
C THR A 42 -6.63 -9.95 -11.20
N SER A 43 -6.03 -9.51 -10.11
CA SER A 43 -5.34 -8.21 -9.99
C SER A 43 -3.89 -8.39 -9.57
N VAL A 44 -3.59 -8.42 -8.28
CA VAL A 44 -2.21 -8.47 -7.75
C VAL A 44 -1.46 -9.72 -8.21
N GLN A 45 -2.08 -10.89 -8.11
CA GLN A 45 -1.45 -12.13 -8.54
C GLN A 45 -1.22 -12.13 -10.06
N ALA A 46 -2.23 -11.74 -10.86
CA ALA A 46 -2.11 -11.66 -12.32
C ALA A 46 -1.01 -10.68 -12.77
N PHE A 47 -0.87 -9.55 -12.06
CA PHE A 47 0.19 -8.56 -12.31
C PHE A 47 1.59 -9.16 -12.11
N VAL A 48 1.84 -9.86 -11.01
CA VAL A 48 3.14 -10.48 -10.75
C VAL A 48 3.39 -11.68 -11.68
N GLU A 49 2.35 -12.48 -12.00
CA GLU A 49 2.44 -13.57 -12.96
C GLU A 49 2.77 -13.08 -14.37
N GLN A 50 2.14 -11.99 -14.82
CA GLN A 50 2.45 -11.36 -16.10
C GLN A 50 3.90 -10.85 -16.10
N ALA A 51 4.32 -10.14 -15.05
CA ALA A 51 5.70 -9.65 -14.91
C ALA A 51 6.73 -10.78 -14.99
N ALA A 52 6.43 -11.94 -14.43
CA ALA A 52 7.35 -13.08 -14.46
C ALA A 52 7.55 -13.66 -15.86
N THR A 53 6.57 -13.51 -16.75
CA THR A 53 6.57 -14.15 -18.08
C THR A 53 6.76 -13.19 -19.27
N ASP A 54 6.53 -11.89 -19.05
CA ASP A 54 6.68 -10.87 -20.09
C ASP A 54 8.15 -10.67 -20.46
N PRO A 55 8.56 -10.86 -21.73
CA PRO A 55 9.96 -10.78 -22.14
C PRO A 55 10.58 -9.39 -21.98
N ASP A 56 9.75 -8.34 -22.01
CA ASP A 56 10.21 -6.95 -21.87
C ASP A 56 10.42 -6.53 -20.40
N VAL A 57 10.01 -7.35 -19.44
CA VAL A 57 10.27 -7.10 -18.01
C VAL A 57 11.71 -7.44 -17.66
N LEU A 58 12.45 -6.46 -17.17
CA LEU A 58 13.86 -6.56 -16.79
C LEU A 58 14.03 -6.88 -15.30
N ALA A 59 13.20 -6.28 -14.45
CA ALA A 59 13.33 -6.45 -13.01
C ALA A 59 11.99 -6.45 -12.28
N ILE A 60 11.94 -7.19 -11.15
CA ILE A 60 10.82 -7.21 -10.21
C ILE A 60 11.39 -7.01 -8.81
N LYS A 61 10.85 -6.02 -8.08
CA LYS A 61 11.18 -5.79 -6.66
C LYS A 61 9.90 -5.91 -5.84
N GLN A 62 9.94 -6.69 -4.76
CA GLN A 62 8.74 -6.92 -3.95
C GLN A 62 9.06 -7.09 -2.46
N THR A 63 8.19 -6.53 -1.61
CA THR A 63 8.18 -6.80 -0.17
C THR A 63 7.32 -8.03 0.11
N LEU A 64 7.83 -8.94 0.95
CA LEU A 64 7.14 -10.17 1.35
C LEU A 64 6.99 -10.20 2.88
N TYR A 65 5.73 -10.26 3.32
CA TYR A 65 5.37 -10.34 4.72
C TYR A 65 4.23 -11.36 4.88
N ARG A 66 4.42 -12.39 5.73
CA ARG A 66 3.44 -13.47 5.95
C ARG A 66 3.00 -14.16 4.65
N THR A 67 3.93 -14.72 3.93
CA THR A 67 3.64 -15.54 2.75
C THR A 67 3.02 -16.88 3.17
N SER A 68 1.98 -17.32 2.44
CA SER A 68 1.40 -18.66 2.65
C SER A 68 2.33 -19.76 2.13
N GLY A 69 2.20 -21.00 2.67
CA GLY A 69 3.02 -22.15 2.29
C GLY A 69 3.06 -22.50 0.79
N ASP A 70 1.98 -22.16 0.02
CA ASP A 70 1.90 -22.34 -1.44
C ASP A 70 1.58 -20.98 -2.08
N SER A 71 2.49 -20.00 -1.94
CA SER A 71 2.27 -18.65 -2.46
C SER A 71 2.49 -18.59 -3.97
N PRO A 72 1.47 -18.31 -4.78
CA PRO A 72 1.63 -18.11 -6.23
C PRO A 72 2.52 -16.90 -6.54
N ILE A 73 2.58 -15.91 -5.65
CA ILE A 73 3.48 -14.76 -5.76
C ILE A 73 4.94 -15.22 -5.69
N VAL A 74 5.30 -16.02 -4.67
CA VAL A 74 6.66 -16.54 -4.52
C VAL A 74 7.05 -17.43 -5.71
N ALA A 75 6.13 -18.30 -6.18
CA ALA A 75 6.34 -19.11 -7.37
C ALA A 75 6.61 -18.25 -8.62
N SER A 76 5.91 -17.15 -8.77
CA SER A 76 6.13 -16.21 -9.89
C SER A 76 7.48 -15.50 -9.81
N LEU A 77 7.93 -15.10 -8.61
CA LEU A 77 9.26 -14.50 -8.42
C LEU A 77 10.39 -15.49 -8.74
N ILE A 78 10.25 -16.75 -8.34
CA ILE A 78 11.18 -17.83 -8.68
C ILE A 78 11.24 -18.00 -10.20
N LYS A 79 10.08 -18.13 -10.85
CA LYS A 79 9.99 -18.26 -12.31
C LYS A 79 10.61 -17.07 -13.04
N ALA A 80 10.45 -15.86 -12.54
CA ALA A 80 11.07 -14.67 -13.09
C ALA A 80 12.62 -14.74 -13.03
N ALA A 81 13.17 -15.15 -11.89
CA ALA A 81 14.61 -15.29 -11.70
C ALA A 81 15.19 -16.41 -12.59
N GLU A 82 14.52 -17.56 -12.67
CA GLU A 82 14.90 -18.66 -13.57
C GLU A 82 14.86 -18.27 -15.06
N ALA A 83 13.98 -17.30 -15.41
CA ALA A 83 13.93 -16.71 -16.75
C ALA A 83 14.98 -15.60 -16.98
N GLY A 84 15.92 -15.41 -16.04
CA GLY A 84 17.03 -14.45 -16.16
C GLY A 84 16.69 -13.00 -15.80
N LYS A 85 15.50 -12.72 -15.25
CA LYS A 85 15.13 -11.39 -14.78
C LYS A 85 15.82 -11.05 -13.45
N GLN A 86 16.09 -9.76 -13.23
CA GLN A 86 16.57 -9.29 -11.93
C GLN A 86 15.41 -9.28 -10.93
N VAL A 87 15.48 -10.13 -9.91
CA VAL A 87 14.43 -10.18 -8.87
C VAL A 87 15.02 -9.84 -7.51
N LEU A 88 14.43 -8.86 -6.84
CA LEU A 88 14.72 -8.50 -5.47
C LEU A 88 13.50 -8.76 -4.60
N ALA A 89 13.65 -9.63 -3.61
CA ALA A 89 12.63 -9.92 -2.62
C ALA A 89 13.08 -9.45 -1.24
N LEU A 90 12.35 -8.50 -0.66
CA LEU A 90 12.57 -8.11 0.71
C LEU A 90 11.67 -8.96 1.62
N VAL A 91 12.28 -9.84 2.40
CA VAL A 91 11.58 -10.80 3.26
C VAL A 91 11.67 -10.37 4.72
N GLU A 92 10.52 -10.09 5.34
CA GLU A 92 10.44 -9.82 6.78
C GLU A 92 10.41 -11.14 7.56
N VAL A 93 11.56 -11.55 8.11
CA VAL A 93 11.71 -12.81 8.84
C VAL A 93 11.00 -12.78 10.20
N LYS A 94 10.97 -11.62 10.88
CA LYS A 94 10.38 -11.46 12.22
C LYS A 94 8.86 -11.31 12.19
N ALA A 95 8.16 -12.00 11.30
CA ALA A 95 6.70 -12.01 11.29
C ALA A 95 6.21 -13.04 12.32
N ARG A 96 5.61 -12.57 13.45
CA ARG A 96 5.10 -13.44 14.52
C ARG A 96 4.26 -14.60 13.95
N PHE A 97 4.58 -15.83 14.38
CA PHE A 97 3.95 -17.10 14.00
C PHE A 97 4.28 -17.64 12.60
N ASP A 98 5.03 -16.90 11.77
CA ASP A 98 5.37 -17.28 10.38
C ASP A 98 6.88 -17.34 10.13
N GLU A 99 7.72 -17.23 11.19
CA GLU A 99 9.17 -17.13 11.05
C GLU A 99 9.78 -18.32 10.30
N ALA A 100 9.41 -19.55 10.67
CA ALA A 100 9.94 -20.76 10.04
C ALA A 100 9.55 -20.87 8.55
N ALA A 101 8.31 -20.48 8.22
CA ALA A 101 7.83 -20.46 6.85
C ALA A 101 8.57 -19.42 6.01
N ASN A 102 8.76 -18.21 6.56
CA ASN A 102 9.46 -17.11 5.88
C ASN A 102 10.94 -17.45 5.62
N ILE A 103 11.64 -18.12 6.58
CA ILE A 103 13.01 -18.59 6.39
C ILE A 103 13.07 -19.64 5.26
N THR A 104 12.12 -20.57 5.25
CA THR A 104 12.06 -21.60 4.20
C THR A 104 11.87 -20.98 2.81
N TRP A 105 11.00 -19.98 2.69
CA TRP A 105 10.78 -19.27 1.43
C TRP A 105 11.98 -18.42 1.02
N ALA A 106 12.61 -17.73 1.96
CA ALA A 106 13.83 -16.97 1.68
C ALA A 106 14.92 -17.87 1.06
N ARG A 107 15.16 -19.04 1.62
CA ARG A 107 16.10 -20.01 1.07
C ARG A 107 15.74 -20.50 -0.34
N LYS A 108 14.46 -20.78 -0.59
CA LYS A 108 14.00 -21.19 -1.93
C LYS A 108 14.19 -20.07 -2.96
N LEU A 109 13.92 -18.83 -2.58
CA LEU A 109 14.14 -17.66 -3.43
C LEU A 109 15.63 -17.50 -3.75
N GLU A 110 16.52 -17.58 -2.74
CA GLU A 110 17.99 -17.50 -2.92
C GLU A 110 18.50 -18.62 -3.85
N GLN A 111 18.03 -19.86 -3.67
CA GLN A 111 18.39 -20.99 -4.52
C GLN A 111 17.98 -20.81 -5.99
N ALA A 112 16.90 -20.07 -6.24
CA ALA A 112 16.45 -19.73 -7.59
C ALA A 112 17.15 -18.50 -8.18
N GLY A 113 18.12 -17.90 -7.47
CA GLY A 113 18.85 -16.70 -7.95
C GLY A 113 18.16 -15.37 -7.65
N VAL A 114 17.16 -15.36 -6.80
CA VAL A 114 16.53 -14.11 -6.32
C VAL A 114 17.46 -13.42 -5.33
N HIS A 115 17.66 -12.11 -5.48
CA HIS A 115 18.34 -11.31 -4.48
C HIS A 115 17.42 -11.09 -3.27
N VAL A 116 17.69 -11.81 -2.17
CA VAL A 116 16.90 -11.73 -0.94
C VAL A 116 17.52 -10.71 0.01
N VAL A 117 16.70 -9.78 0.49
CA VAL A 117 17.08 -8.77 1.50
C VAL A 117 16.22 -8.99 2.74
N TYR A 118 16.85 -8.95 3.91
CA TYR A 118 16.20 -9.21 5.21
C TYR A 118 15.81 -7.92 5.95
N GLY A 119 15.74 -6.79 5.23
CA GLY A 119 15.39 -5.48 5.76
C GLY A 119 16.51 -4.81 6.54
N LEU A 120 16.17 -3.71 7.21
CA LEU A 120 17.11 -2.89 7.97
C LEU A 120 17.18 -3.31 9.43
N VAL A 121 18.40 -3.28 10.00
CA VAL A 121 18.61 -3.61 11.42
C VAL A 121 17.84 -2.60 12.29
N GLY A 122 17.04 -3.13 13.22
CA GLY A 122 16.25 -2.31 14.15
C GLY A 122 14.90 -1.81 13.61
N LEU A 123 14.65 -1.91 12.31
CA LEU A 123 13.39 -1.54 11.68
C LEU A 123 12.70 -2.76 11.09
N LYS A 124 11.38 -2.84 11.27
CA LYS A 124 10.55 -3.90 10.69
C LYS A 124 9.91 -3.41 9.39
N THR A 125 10.10 -4.12 8.29
CA THR A 125 9.45 -3.78 7.03
C THR A 125 7.99 -4.21 7.05
N HIS A 126 7.08 -3.25 6.94
CA HIS A 126 5.64 -3.50 6.95
C HIS A 126 4.91 -2.94 5.72
N CYS A 127 5.55 -2.12 4.90
CA CYS A 127 4.99 -1.66 3.64
C CYS A 127 4.75 -2.81 2.64
N LYS A 128 3.76 -2.66 1.78
CA LYS A 128 3.36 -3.63 0.77
C LYS A 128 3.58 -3.03 -0.60
N LEU A 129 4.69 -3.40 -1.23
CA LEU A 129 5.17 -2.82 -2.48
C LEU A 129 5.53 -3.90 -3.48
N VAL A 130 5.12 -3.70 -4.73
CA VAL A 130 5.69 -4.36 -5.91
C VAL A 130 6.11 -3.28 -6.89
N GLN A 131 7.31 -3.40 -7.45
CA GLN A 131 7.78 -2.60 -8.56
C GLN A 131 8.24 -3.52 -9.68
N VAL A 132 7.72 -3.30 -10.87
CA VAL A 132 8.13 -3.94 -12.11
C VAL A 132 8.79 -2.90 -12.99
N ILE A 133 9.99 -3.21 -13.50
CA ILE A 133 10.71 -2.36 -14.46
C ILE A 133 10.65 -3.06 -15.79
N ARG A 134 10.02 -2.41 -16.77
CA ARG A 134 9.77 -2.91 -18.13
C ARG A 134 10.46 -2.01 -19.14
N ASP A 135 11.08 -2.61 -20.15
CA ASP A 135 11.58 -1.87 -21.31
C ASP A 135 10.44 -1.69 -22.32
N GLU A 136 10.09 -0.46 -22.62
CA GLU A 136 9.11 -0.10 -23.62
C GLU A 136 9.79 0.66 -24.76
N SER A 137 10.29 -0.09 -25.74
CA SER A 137 11.00 0.46 -26.92
C SER A 137 12.23 1.32 -26.53
N GLY A 138 13.06 0.81 -25.64
CA GLY A 138 14.28 1.47 -25.16
C GLY A 138 14.06 2.51 -24.04
N LYS A 139 12.83 2.57 -23.50
CA LYS A 139 12.52 3.42 -22.34
C LYS A 139 12.09 2.56 -21.16
N LEU A 140 12.76 2.75 -20.05
CA LEU A 140 12.40 2.07 -18.80
C LEU A 140 11.12 2.67 -18.23
N LYS A 141 10.11 1.84 -18.06
CA LYS A 141 8.85 2.19 -17.42
C LYS A 141 8.65 1.41 -16.13
N HIS A 142 8.20 2.10 -15.11
CA HIS A 142 7.94 1.54 -13.80
C HIS A 142 6.45 1.30 -13.62
N TYR A 143 6.10 0.09 -13.23
CA TYR A 143 4.75 -0.29 -12.84
C TYR A 143 4.78 -0.67 -11.37
N CYS A 144 4.00 0.02 -10.56
CA CYS A 144 4.00 -0.16 -9.11
C CYS A 144 2.64 -0.63 -8.61
N HIS A 145 2.67 -1.48 -7.59
CA HIS A 145 1.52 -1.73 -6.74
C HIS A 145 1.87 -1.37 -5.30
N ILE A 146 1.01 -0.57 -4.66
CA ILE A 146 1.11 -0.16 -3.25
C ILE A 146 -0.19 -0.54 -2.56
N GLY A 147 -0.09 -1.40 -1.54
CA GLY A 147 -1.26 -1.95 -0.86
C GLY A 147 -1.32 -1.64 0.63
N THR A 148 -2.54 -1.67 1.19
CA THR A 148 -2.77 -1.66 2.63
C THR A 148 -2.60 -3.07 3.22
N GLY A 149 -2.87 -4.11 2.44
CA GLY A 149 -2.88 -5.53 2.81
C GLY A 149 -1.68 -6.33 2.33
N ASN A 150 -1.39 -7.43 3.03
CA ASN A 150 -0.29 -8.33 2.68
C ASN A 150 -0.54 -9.08 1.36
N TYR A 151 0.54 -9.49 0.70
CA TYR A 151 0.51 -10.32 -0.51
C TYR A 151 0.21 -11.79 -0.18
N ASN A 152 -0.98 -12.04 0.37
CA ASN A 152 -1.42 -13.35 0.80
C ASN A 152 -2.84 -13.65 0.26
N PRO A 153 -2.99 -14.60 -0.70
CA PRO A 153 -4.29 -14.92 -1.31
C PRO A 153 -5.36 -15.41 -0.33
N LYS A 154 -4.97 -15.95 0.84
CA LYS A 154 -5.93 -16.42 1.85
C LYS A 154 -6.49 -15.24 2.63
N THR A 155 -5.62 -14.36 3.14
CA THR A 155 -6.07 -13.20 3.93
C THR A 155 -6.79 -12.15 3.08
N SER A 156 -6.43 -11.99 1.80
CA SER A 156 -7.12 -11.08 0.87
C SER A 156 -8.59 -11.41 0.60
N ARG A 157 -9.06 -12.59 1.04
CA ARG A 157 -10.49 -13.00 0.94
C ARG A 157 -11.31 -12.64 2.16
N ILE A 158 -10.67 -12.29 3.26
CA ILE A 158 -11.30 -12.06 4.56
C ILE A 158 -10.93 -10.71 5.18
N TYR A 159 -9.94 -10.00 4.59
CA TYR A 159 -9.52 -8.67 5.00
C TYR A 159 -10.00 -7.64 3.98
N GLU A 160 -10.49 -6.52 4.48
CA GLU A 160 -10.83 -5.37 3.67
C GLU A 160 -9.57 -4.51 3.48
N ASP A 161 -9.09 -4.41 2.23
CA ASP A 161 -7.86 -3.75 1.87
C ASP A 161 -7.95 -3.04 0.51
N PHE A 162 -7.24 -1.93 0.38
CA PHE A 162 -7.04 -1.25 -0.89
C PHE A 162 -5.67 -1.54 -1.49
N GLY A 163 -5.58 -1.51 -2.83
CA GLY A 163 -4.34 -1.59 -3.58
C GLY A 163 -4.36 -0.69 -4.80
N LEU A 164 -3.36 0.20 -4.89
CA LEU A 164 -3.17 1.10 -6.02
C LEU A 164 -2.16 0.50 -7.00
N PHE A 165 -2.56 0.36 -8.26
CA PHE A 165 -1.67 0.11 -9.40
C PHE A 165 -1.45 1.39 -10.15
N THR A 166 -0.20 1.73 -10.42
CA THR A 166 0.16 2.96 -11.11
C THR A 166 1.42 2.79 -11.95
N SER A 167 1.50 3.55 -13.03
CA SER A 167 2.73 3.76 -13.81
C SER A 167 3.20 5.22 -13.77
N SER A 168 2.74 6.00 -12.73
CA SER A 168 3.22 7.36 -12.50
C SER A 168 4.74 7.38 -12.35
N PRO A 169 5.45 8.25 -13.10
CA PRO A 169 6.90 8.39 -12.97
C PRO A 169 7.32 8.81 -11.57
N GLU A 170 6.55 9.66 -10.90
CA GLU A 170 6.80 10.13 -9.53
C GLU A 170 6.78 8.95 -8.55
N VAL A 171 5.72 8.18 -8.55
CA VAL A 171 5.59 6.97 -7.70
C VAL A 171 6.67 5.96 -8.06
N GLY A 172 6.98 5.79 -9.34
CA GLY A 172 8.06 4.90 -9.81
C GLY A 172 9.42 5.28 -9.23
N ARG A 173 9.76 6.59 -9.22
CA ARG A 173 10.98 7.11 -8.59
C ARG A 173 10.98 6.90 -7.09
N ASP A 174 9.89 7.25 -6.42
CA ASP A 174 9.76 7.12 -4.97
C ASP A 174 9.94 5.67 -4.51
N VAL A 175 9.26 4.72 -5.17
CA VAL A 175 9.38 3.30 -4.85
C VAL A 175 10.79 2.79 -5.13
N THR A 176 11.46 3.28 -6.19
CA THR A 176 12.87 2.95 -6.46
C THR A 176 13.79 3.43 -5.33
N LYS A 177 13.65 4.71 -4.92
CA LYS A 177 14.39 5.28 -3.79
C LYS A 177 14.17 4.43 -2.52
N LEU A 178 12.92 4.09 -2.23
CA LEU A 178 12.60 3.29 -1.05
C LEU A 178 13.21 1.89 -1.09
N PHE A 179 13.19 1.19 -2.23
CA PHE A 179 13.87 -0.11 -2.34
C PHE A 179 15.38 0.02 -2.18
N ASN A 180 16.00 1.12 -2.62
CA ASN A 180 17.42 1.38 -2.38
C ASN A 180 17.72 1.57 -0.88
N VAL A 181 16.88 2.32 -0.16
CA VAL A 181 16.96 2.44 1.31
C VAL A 181 16.82 1.07 1.97
N LEU A 182 15.79 0.30 1.60
CA LEU A 182 15.50 -1.01 2.17
C LEU A 182 16.61 -2.04 1.92
N SER A 183 17.36 -1.87 0.84
CA SER A 183 18.52 -2.71 0.50
C SER A 183 19.85 -2.19 1.09
N GLY A 184 19.84 -1.08 1.84
CA GLY A 184 21.01 -0.51 2.50
C GLY A 184 21.95 0.28 1.57
N TYR A 185 21.52 0.59 0.34
CA TYR A 185 22.36 1.32 -0.64
C TYR A 185 22.28 2.84 -0.54
N ALA A 186 21.24 3.38 0.09
CA ALA A 186 21.02 4.82 0.17
C ALA A 186 20.34 5.24 1.48
N ILE A 187 20.46 6.53 1.81
CA ILE A 187 19.63 7.22 2.79
C ILE A 187 18.84 8.27 2.01
N GLU A 188 17.56 8.03 1.80
CA GLU A 188 16.66 8.94 1.09
C GLU A 188 15.62 9.49 2.05
N THR A 189 15.37 10.79 2.00
CA THR A 189 14.44 11.48 2.89
C THR A 189 13.40 12.29 2.14
N ASP A 190 13.47 12.33 0.82
CA ASP A 190 12.59 13.13 -0.02
C ASP A 190 11.83 12.26 -1.01
N TYR A 191 10.49 12.30 -0.91
CA TYR A 191 9.55 11.56 -1.74
C TYR A 191 8.47 12.51 -2.26
N ASP A 192 8.09 12.34 -3.53
CA ASP A 192 7.12 13.20 -4.22
C ASP A 192 5.66 12.86 -3.84
N ARG A 193 5.33 11.56 -3.85
CA ARG A 193 3.98 11.01 -3.69
C ARG A 193 3.82 10.07 -2.50
N LEU A 194 4.92 9.66 -1.88
CA LEU A 194 4.92 8.78 -0.72
C LEU A 194 5.18 9.55 0.57
N LEU A 195 4.54 9.12 1.64
CA LEU A 195 4.94 9.42 3.01
C LEU A 195 5.52 8.15 3.63
N VAL A 196 6.76 8.19 4.06
CA VAL A 196 7.52 7.01 4.53
C VAL A 196 7.89 7.15 6.00
N ALA A 197 7.52 6.15 6.82
CA ALA A 197 8.00 6.03 8.20
C ALA A 197 9.31 5.20 8.24
N PRO A 198 10.20 5.49 9.20
CA PRO A 198 10.11 6.48 10.28
C PRO A 198 10.55 7.90 9.87
N LEU A 199 10.89 8.12 8.59
CA LEU A 199 11.56 9.33 8.11
C LEU A 199 10.68 10.58 8.16
N GLN A 200 9.55 10.56 7.44
CA GLN A 200 8.73 11.77 7.23
C GLN A 200 7.23 11.57 7.42
N LEU A 201 6.74 10.35 7.59
CA LEU A 201 5.29 10.09 7.60
C LEU A 201 4.58 10.85 8.73
N ARG A 202 5.11 10.81 9.97
CA ARG A 202 4.52 11.57 11.09
C ARG A 202 4.53 13.07 10.81
N ALA A 203 5.67 13.62 10.40
CA ALA A 203 5.80 15.04 10.09
C ALA A 203 4.84 15.47 8.98
N GLY A 204 4.74 14.70 7.91
CA GLY A 204 3.84 14.99 6.80
C GLY A 204 2.36 14.91 7.16
N LEU A 205 1.96 14.05 8.11
CA LEU A 205 0.59 14.04 8.64
C LEU A 205 0.33 15.25 9.54
N LEU A 206 1.26 15.60 10.43
CA LEU A 206 1.14 16.77 11.31
C LEU A 206 1.02 18.07 10.52
N GLU A 207 1.83 18.23 9.47
CA GLU A 207 1.75 19.38 8.57
C GLU A 207 0.35 19.53 7.93
N ARG A 208 -0.24 18.42 7.48
CA ARG A 208 -1.58 18.42 6.89
C ARG A 208 -2.66 18.75 7.92
N ILE A 209 -2.56 18.20 9.12
CA ILE A 209 -3.50 18.51 10.21
C ILE A 209 -3.45 20.00 10.57
N GLU A 210 -2.25 20.58 10.70
CA GLU A 210 -2.11 22.02 10.98
C GLU A 210 -2.63 22.87 9.83
N ARG A 211 -2.36 22.50 8.57
CA ARG A 211 -2.90 23.18 7.39
C ARG A 211 -4.44 23.20 7.40
N GLU A 212 -5.11 22.11 7.76
CA GLU A 212 -6.57 22.10 7.92
C GLU A 212 -7.03 23.06 9.02
N ALA A 213 -6.30 23.12 10.14
CA ALA A 213 -6.59 24.07 11.21
C ALA A 213 -6.43 25.53 10.77
N GLU A 214 -5.43 25.85 9.96
CA GLU A 214 -5.24 27.17 9.35
C GLU A 214 -6.37 27.51 8.38
N HIS A 215 -6.81 26.55 7.55
CA HIS A 215 -7.96 26.73 6.66
C HIS A 215 -9.23 27.04 7.44
N ALA A 216 -9.51 26.29 8.52
CA ALA A 216 -10.68 26.52 9.37
C ALA A 216 -10.66 27.91 10.01
N ARG A 217 -9.51 28.34 10.60
CA ARG A 217 -9.35 29.68 11.18
C ARG A 217 -9.58 30.78 10.16
N ALA A 218 -9.23 30.54 8.90
CA ALA A 218 -9.43 31.48 7.79
C ALA A 218 -10.82 31.39 7.15
N GLY A 219 -11.74 30.55 7.65
CA GLY A 219 -13.08 30.35 7.10
C GLY A 219 -13.09 29.63 5.74
N ARG A 220 -12.02 28.91 5.41
CA ARG A 220 -11.89 28.13 4.17
C ARG A 220 -12.37 26.68 4.38
N PRO A 221 -12.73 25.97 3.31
CA PRO A 221 -13.04 24.53 3.39
C PRO A 221 -11.93 23.75 4.09
N SER A 222 -12.33 22.98 5.10
CA SER A 222 -11.40 22.16 5.90
C SER A 222 -12.10 20.90 6.38
N GLY A 223 -11.35 19.81 6.57
CA GLY A 223 -11.90 18.57 7.06
C GLY A 223 -10.87 17.44 7.10
N ILE A 224 -10.96 16.58 8.09
CA ILE A 224 -10.07 15.44 8.27
C ILE A 224 -10.88 14.17 8.44
N LYS A 225 -10.60 13.15 7.62
CA LYS A 225 -11.17 11.81 7.78
C LYS A 225 -10.05 10.78 7.85
N LEU A 226 -9.98 10.04 8.94
CA LEU A 226 -8.95 9.04 9.20
C LEU A 226 -9.56 7.67 9.43
N LYS A 227 -9.03 6.66 8.75
CA LYS A 227 -9.28 5.25 9.04
C LYS A 227 -7.96 4.55 9.35
N ALA A 228 -7.86 3.97 10.52
CA ALA A 228 -6.70 3.19 10.95
C ALA A 228 -7.14 2.03 11.87
N ASN A 229 -6.28 1.02 12.05
CA ASN A 229 -6.61 -0.05 13.00
C ASN A 229 -6.39 0.39 14.45
N SER A 230 -5.48 1.35 14.68
CA SER A 230 -5.18 1.89 16.01
C SER A 230 -4.55 3.28 15.91
N MET A 231 -4.87 4.14 16.86
CA MET A 231 -4.33 5.50 17.00
C MET A 231 -3.97 5.72 18.47
N VAL A 232 -2.67 5.84 18.79
CA VAL A 232 -2.13 6.07 20.14
C VAL A 232 -0.89 6.97 20.14
N ASP A 233 -0.56 7.59 18.99
CA ASP A 233 0.54 8.55 18.90
C ASP A 233 0.06 9.89 19.44
N GLU A 234 0.66 10.33 20.55
CA GLU A 234 0.24 11.53 21.27
C GLU A 234 0.34 12.77 20.40
N SER A 235 1.40 12.90 19.59
CA SER A 235 1.60 14.08 18.72
C SER A 235 0.46 14.24 17.72
N ILE A 236 0.04 13.13 17.10
CA ILE A 236 -1.10 13.13 16.16
C ILE A 236 -2.41 13.43 16.89
N ILE A 237 -2.62 12.82 18.07
CA ILE A 237 -3.84 13.04 18.86
C ILE A 237 -3.94 14.51 19.28
N ASP A 238 -2.88 15.09 19.82
CA ASP A 238 -2.84 16.48 20.26
C ASP A 238 -3.09 17.44 19.08
N ALA A 239 -2.48 17.17 17.92
CA ALA A 239 -2.71 17.97 16.71
C ALA A 239 -4.18 17.91 16.24
N LEU A 240 -4.82 16.72 16.29
CA LEU A 240 -6.25 16.58 15.96
C LEU A 240 -7.15 17.33 16.95
N TYR A 241 -6.84 17.31 18.24
CA TYR A 241 -7.57 18.11 19.23
C TYR A 241 -7.45 19.61 18.94
N LEU A 242 -6.25 20.12 18.65
CA LEU A 242 -6.02 21.52 18.30
C LEU A 242 -6.75 21.91 16.99
N ALA A 243 -6.74 21.03 16.00
CA ALA A 243 -7.47 21.25 14.75
C ALA A 243 -9.00 21.28 15.00
N SER A 244 -9.53 20.39 15.82
CA SER A 244 -10.94 20.39 16.21
C SER A 244 -11.32 21.68 16.95
N GLN A 245 -10.48 22.17 17.87
CA GLN A 245 -10.69 23.46 18.54
C GLN A 245 -10.66 24.65 17.57
N ALA A 246 -9.91 24.54 16.46
CA ALA A 246 -9.90 25.54 15.40
C ALA A 246 -11.14 25.47 14.50
N GLY A 247 -12.03 24.48 14.69
CA GLY A 247 -13.27 24.33 13.94
C GLY A 247 -13.21 23.32 12.79
N VAL A 248 -12.14 22.53 12.66
CA VAL A 248 -12.02 21.48 11.63
C VAL A 248 -13.00 20.34 11.93
N PRO A 249 -13.89 19.96 11.01
CA PRO A 249 -14.66 18.72 11.12
C PRO A 249 -13.72 17.51 11.04
N ILE A 250 -13.73 16.65 12.07
CA ILE A 250 -12.84 15.49 12.15
C ILE A 250 -13.67 14.23 12.35
N GLU A 251 -13.44 13.26 11.48
CA GLU A 251 -14.05 11.93 11.53
C GLU A 251 -12.96 10.85 11.63
N VAL A 252 -12.99 10.03 12.68
CA VAL A 252 -11.99 8.99 12.91
C VAL A 252 -12.65 7.62 13.02
N TRP A 253 -12.21 6.71 12.16
CA TRP A 253 -12.64 5.31 12.13
C TRP A 253 -11.49 4.43 12.62
N VAL A 254 -11.58 3.93 13.84
CA VAL A 254 -10.58 3.03 14.42
C VAL A 254 -11.21 1.73 14.90
N ARG A 255 -10.48 0.66 14.78
CA ARG A 255 -10.87 -0.65 15.28
C ARG A 255 -10.60 -0.73 16.78
N GLY A 256 -11.45 -0.10 17.60
CA GLY A 256 -11.31 -0.04 19.05
C GLY A 256 -12.18 1.07 19.64
N LEU A 257 -12.34 1.08 20.97
CA LEU A 257 -13.15 2.06 21.70
C LEU A 257 -12.29 3.27 22.10
N SER A 258 -12.84 4.49 21.95
CA SER A 258 -12.34 5.72 22.56
C SER A 258 -13.53 6.49 23.15
N GLU A 259 -13.33 7.08 24.33
CA GLU A 259 -14.43 7.73 25.10
C GLU A 259 -14.67 9.20 24.72
N SER A 260 -13.78 9.84 23.96
CA SER A 260 -13.80 11.31 23.77
C SER A 260 -13.83 11.84 22.34
N ILE A 261 -13.77 10.96 21.33
CA ILE A 261 -13.89 11.30 19.90
C ILE A 261 -15.06 10.50 19.34
N GLN A 262 -15.80 11.04 18.38
CA GLN A 262 -16.80 10.25 17.65
C GLN A 262 -16.08 9.12 16.92
N VAL A 263 -15.88 8.01 17.60
CA VAL A 263 -15.24 6.82 17.06
C VAL A 263 -16.33 5.92 16.50
N ARG A 264 -16.31 5.72 15.20
CA ARG A 264 -17.13 4.69 14.58
C ARG A 264 -16.31 3.39 14.50
N SER A 265 -16.85 2.33 15.07
CA SER A 265 -16.31 0.98 14.90
C SER A 265 -17.22 0.22 13.94
N VAL A 266 -16.66 -0.27 12.83
CA VAL A 266 -17.40 -1.10 11.89
C VAL A 266 -17.14 -2.56 12.22
N LEU A 267 -18.17 -3.27 12.70
CA LEU A 267 -18.18 -4.71 12.81
C LEU A 267 -18.84 -5.28 11.55
N GLY A 268 -18.03 -5.53 10.55
CA GLY A 268 -18.47 -6.11 9.28
C GLY A 268 -18.17 -7.60 9.18
N ARG A 269 -18.55 -8.18 8.03
CA ARG A 269 -18.26 -9.58 7.67
C ARG A 269 -16.76 -9.82 7.47
N TYR A 270 -16.04 -8.79 7.06
CA TYR A 270 -14.60 -8.81 6.77
C TYR A 270 -13.85 -8.05 7.84
N LEU A 271 -12.58 -8.40 8.05
CA LEU A 271 -11.73 -7.65 8.97
C LEU A 271 -11.34 -6.32 8.32
N GLU A 272 -11.80 -5.23 8.94
CA GLU A 272 -11.42 -3.87 8.57
C GLU A 272 -9.91 -3.70 8.75
N HIS A 273 -9.19 -3.56 7.64
CA HIS A 273 -7.73 -3.57 7.66
C HIS A 273 -7.11 -2.42 6.85
N SER A 274 -7.85 -1.81 5.93
CA SER A 274 -7.36 -0.65 5.18
C SER A 274 -7.06 0.55 6.08
N ARG A 275 -6.13 1.40 5.64
CA ARG A 275 -5.80 2.68 6.26
C ARG A 275 -5.99 3.76 5.21
N ILE A 276 -6.70 4.81 5.62
CA ILE A 276 -7.07 5.93 4.77
C ILE A 276 -6.86 7.22 5.56
N TYR A 277 -6.27 8.20 4.92
CA TYR A 277 -6.01 9.53 5.48
C TYR A 277 -6.45 10.56 4.46
N ALA A 278 -7.52 11.29 4.74
CA ALA A 278 -8.12 12.27 3.84
C ALA A 278 -8.15 13.65 4.49
N PHE A 279 -7.75 14.67 3.73
CA PHE A 279 -7.68 16.07 4.11
C PHE A 279 -8.39 16.90 3.04
N GLU A 280 -9.26 17.83 3.45
CA GLU A 280 -10.08 18.63 2.53
C GLU A 280 -9.28 19.66 1.73
N ASN A 281 -8.25 20.25 2.36
CA ASN A 281 -7.25 21.09 1.72
C ASN A 281 -7.85 22.20 0.84
N ASP A 282 -8.76 23.01 1.40
CA ASP A 282 -9.41 24.16 0.69
C ASP A 282 -10.11 23.75 -0.62
N GLY A 283 -10.67 22.52 -0.67
CA GLY A 283 -11.35 21.95 -1.84
C GLY A 283 -10.45 21.15 -2.78
N GLU A 284 -9.13 21.18 -2.60
CA GLU A 284 -8.16 20.37 -3.35
C GLU A 284 -7.78 19.09 -2.55
N GLN A 285 -8.77 18.25 -2.32
CA GLN A 285 -8.70 17.11 -1.41
C GLN A 285 -7.47 16.23 -1.65
N GLU A 286 -6.73 15.95 -0.59
CA GLU A 286 -5.63 14.97 -0.55
C GLU A 286 -6.09 13.69 0.15
N VAL A 287 -5.91 12.54 -0.50
CA VAL A 287 -6.24 11.24 0.08
C VAL A 287 -5.05 10.31 -0.04
N PHE A 288 -4.69 9.68 1.06
CA PHE A 288 -3.62 8.69 1.14
C PHE A 288 -4.17 7.33 1.57
N ILE A 289 -3.60 6.26 1.01
CA ILE A 289 -3.80 4.89 1.47
C ILE A 289 -2.46 4.22 1.74
N GLY A 290 -2.40 3.26 2.65
CA GLY A 290 -1.16 2.50 2.86
C GLY A 290 -1.15 1.61 4.09
N SER A 291 0.05 1.34 4.60
CA SER A 291 0.29 0.31 5.60
C SER A 291 0.32 0.81 7.04
N ALA A 292 0.44 2.12 7.27
CA ALA A 292 0.70 2.69 8.58
C ALA A 292 -0.57 2.79 9.44
N ASP A 293 -0.48 2.34 10.69
CA ASP A 293 -1.33 2.78 11.79
C ASP A 293 -0.67 3.95 12.54
N LEU A 294 -1.44 4.71 13.31
CA LEU A 294 -0.96 5.85 14.10
C LEU A 294 -0.51 5.42 15.48
N MET A 295 0.54 4.60 15.53
CA MET A 295 1.15 4.07 16.74
C MET A 295 2.67 4.26 16.67
N HIS A 296 3.32 4.48 17.83
CA HIS A 296 4.79 4.62 17.91
C HIS A 296 5.54 3.49 17.18
N ARG A 297 5.10 2.24 17.35
CA ARG A 297 5.75 1.12 16.67
C ARG A 297 5.67 1.21 15.13
N ASN A 298 4.62 1.81 14.57
CA ASN A 298 4.47 2.01 13.13
C ASN A 298 5.29 3.22 12.66
N LEU A 299 5.22 4.32 13.41
CA LEU A 299 5.82 5.58 13.01
C LEU A 299 7.32 5.69 13.32
N ASP A 300 7.85 4.89 14.30
CA ASP A 300 9.24 4.98 14.75
C ASP A 300 10.06 3.69 14.54
N ARG A 301 9.40 2.52 14.45
CA ARG A 301 10.06 1.21 14.47
C ARG A 301 9.78 0.36 13.24
N ARG A 302 9.04 0.90 12.27
CA ARG A 302 8.69 0.21 11.03
C ARG A 302 8.92 1.07 9.81
N ILE A 303 9.21 0.40 8.71
CA ILE A 303 9.09 1.02 7.39
C ILE A 303 7.63 0.84 6.96
N GLU A 304 6.92 1.95 6.96
CA GLU A 304 5.52 2.07 6.51
C GLU A 304 5.45 3.04 5.36
N VAL A 305 4.42 2.90 4.52
CA VAL A 305 4.19 3.77 3.37
C VAL A 305 2.73 4.18 3.31
N LEU A 306 2.51 5.45 3.06
CA LEU A 306 1.26 5.98 2.53
C LEU A 306 1.52 6.52 1.12
N VAL A 307 0.64 6.26 0.17
CA VAL A 307 0.67 6.79 -1.20
C VAL A 307 -0.51 7.71 -1.43
N GLN A 308 -0.26 8.89 -1.99
CA GLN A 308 -1.30 9.84 -2.39
C GLN A 308 -2.03 9.35 -3.63
N LEU A 309 -3.36 9.32 -3.57
CA LEU A 309 -4.22 9.09 -4.73
C LEU A 309 -4.32 10.35 -5.58
N SER A 310 -4.24 10.21 -6.91
CA SER A 310 -4.30 11.35 -7.84
C SER A 310 -5.60 11.40 -8.65
N GLU A 311 -6.25 10.27 -8.86
CA GLU A 311 -7.43 10.16 -9.71
C GLU A 311 -8.70 10.54 -8.94
N ARG A 312 -9.49 11.48 -9.44
CA ARG A 312 -10.75 11.92 -8.82
C ARG A 312 -11.72 10.76 -8.55
N GLU A 313 -11.76 9.76 -9.44
CA GLU A 313 -12.59 8.58 -9.25
C GLU A 313 -12.14 7.74 -8.05
N HIS A 314 -10.81 7.63 -7.82
CA HIS A 314 -10.27 6.94 -6.67
C HIS A 314 -10.60 7.67 -5.36
N LEU A 315 -10.47 9.01 -5.35
CA LEU A 315 -10.88 9.84 -4.21
C LEU A 315 -12.37 9.64 -3.91
N ALA A 316 -13.23 9.74 -4.92
CA ALA A 316 -14.67 9.53 -4.76
C ALA A 316 -15.02 8.12 -4.27
N ARG A 317 -14.27 7.10 -4.73
CA ARG A 317 -14.45 5.72 -4.29
C ARG A 317 -14.09 5.53 -2.82
N VAL A 318 -13.00 6.12 -2.37
CA VAL A 318 -12.55 6.07 -0.97
C VAL A 318 -13.46 6.89 -0.07
N ASN A 319 -13.92 8.06 -0.53
CA ASN A 319 -14.84 8.90 0.25
C ASN A 319 -16.16 8.20 0.53
N ARG A 320 -16.71 7.42 -0.41
CA ARG A 320 -17.91 6.61 -0.18
C ARG A 320 -17.79 5.62 0.99
N PHE A 321 -16.56 5.26 1.34
CA PHE A 321 -16.31 4.42 2.53
C PHE A 321 -16.74 5.12 3.83
N PHE A 322 -16.64 6.44 3.90
CA PHE A 322 -17.02 7.24 5.06
C PHE A 322 -18.49 7.66 5.08
N GLU A 323 -19.30 7.26 4.08
CA GLU A 323 -20.74 7.58 3.99
C GLU A 323 -21.62 6.55 4.73
N PHE A 324 -21.04 5.48 5.27
CA PHE A 324 -21.73 4.42 6.04
C PHE A 324 -21.47 4.62 7.53
#